data_bea362c0a86d333d0c3a62193f167bea
#
_entry.id   bea362c0a86d333d0c3a62193f167bea
#
_cell.length_a   1.000
_cell.length_b   1.000
_cell.length_c   1.000
_cell.angle_alpha   90.00
_cell.angle_beta   90.00
_cell.angle_gamma   90.00
#
_symmetry.space_group_name_H-M   'P 1'
#
loop_
_entity.id
_entity.type
_entity.pdbx_description
1 polymer ?
#
loop_
_entity_poly.entity_id
_entity_poly.type
_entity_poly.pdbx_seq_one_letter_code
_entity_poly.pdbx_strand_id
1 'polypeptide(L)'
;MQTTDEFLGVKPVPVWRRYLKWVLIVVGVILLGLLVSRCFGGKKGADYATQAADRGDLTVSVSATGKLAPTTQVTVGSQLSGLVTKVVVDVNDRVTAGQPLALIDPQQIDDQIKQQQAQIAANVAQVNQAQATVAESRAQLARLEEVYKLSGGRVPSGTELQTGRADYQRAVAAAKTAQANVAAARALLAQSQTQRARSVIRSPVNGVVLARQVDPGQTVAASFNTPTLFVIAEDLSKMKLEVAIDEADVGGVKVGQKASFTVDAFPGKTFPATITRVDLGSNLTVSAASTSSSSTTSATSTSNQVVSYAADLTVANPTLQLRPGMTATADIITSEKKDVLLVPNAALRFKPSSGNASQNDGIAGSLTMRRPRGGNQRQATLGRGATQTVYVKGADGQPQPVQITTGDTNGQMTEVLSGGLKPGMQVITGQLAGGDSGSGGGGRSGGRRGAGGAGGGQRGQ
;
A
#
# COMPACT_ATOMS: atom_id res chain seq x y z
N MET A 1 -102.66 -24.99 -67.40
CA MET A 1 -102.22 -26.09 -66.52
C MET A 1 -101.62 -25.46 -65.26
N GLN A 2 -102.47 -25.37 -64.26
CA GLN A 2 -102.03 -24.82 -62.94
C GLN A 2 -101.33 -25.94 -62.22
N THR A 3 -100.06 -25.62 -61.70
CA THR A 3 -99.23 -26.59 -60.99
C THR A 3 -99.64 -26.63 -59.52
N THR A 4 -99.74 -27.83 -58.98
CA THR A 4 -100.32 -28.23 -57.70
C THR A 4 -99.59 -27.72 -56.46
N ASP A 5 -98.56 -26.87 -56.59
CA ASP A 5 -97.70 -26.39 -55.46
C ASP A 5 -98.26 -25.12 -54.79
N GLU A 6 -99.29 -24.49 -55.30
CA GLU A 6 -99.86 -23.24 -54.75
C GLU A 6 -100.83 -23.48 -53.58
N PHE A 7 -101.16 -24.76 -53.27
CA PHE A 7 -102.12 -25.08 -52.23
C PHE A 7 -101.59 -25.43 -50.87
N LEU A 8 -100.23 -25.57 -50.71
CA LEU A 8 -99.58 -25.99 -49.44
C LEU A 8 -98.65 -24.95 -48.74
N GLY A 9 -98.74 -23.71 -49.14
CA GLY A 9 -98.20 -22.61 -48.31
C GLY A 9 -96.74 -22.71 -47.90
N VAL A 10 -95.86 -23.39 -48.61
CA VAL A 10 -94.42 -23.52 -48.29
C VAL A 10 -93.67 -22.38 -48.93
N LYS A 11 -93.20 -21.43 -48.09
CA LYS A 11 -92.32 -20.33 -48.52
C LYS A 11 -90.99 -20.89 -49.03
N PRO A 12 -90.46 -20.49 -50.20
CA PRO A 12 -89.19 -20.95 -50.72
C PRO A 12 -88.05 -20.45 -49.80
N VAL A 13 -87.27 -21.37 -49.26
CA VAL A 13 -86.05 -21.05 -48.49
C VAL A 13 -85.01 -20.46 -49.42
N PRO A 14 -84.45 -19.24 -49.13
CA PRO A 14 -83.43 -18.61 -50.00
C PRO A 14 -82.23 -19.48 -50.16
N VAL A 15 -81.77 -19.68 -51.40
CA VAL A 15 -80.66 -20.51 -51.86
C VAL A 15 -79.30 -20.17 -51.08
N TRP A 16 -79.27 -18.96 -50.51
CA TRP A 16 -78.06 -18.47 -49.72
C TRP A 16 -77.81 -19.31 -48.47
N ARG A 17 -78.79 -19.90 -47.81
CA ARG A 17 -78.63 -20.77 -46.65
C ARG A 17 -77.88 -22.09 -46.96
N ARG A 18 -77.94 -22.53 -48.22
CA ARG A 18 -77.28 -23.76 -48.67
C ARG A 18 -75.78 -23.54 -48.88
N TYR A 19 -75.37 -22.34 -49.32
CA TYR A 19 -73.98 -21.95 -49.48
C TYR A 19 -73.34 -21.49 -48.15
N LEU A 20 -74.10 -20.95 -47.19
CA LEU A 20 -73.60 -20.54 -45.87
C LEU A 20 -72.97 -21.69 -45.14
N LYS A 21 -73.48 -22.92 -45.21
CA LYS A 21 -72.86 -24.11 -44.61
C LYS A 21 -71.54 -24.45 -45.26
N TRP A 22 -71.36 -24.31 -46.54
CA TRP A 22 -70.15 -24.56 -47.26
C TRP A 22 -69.11 -23.46 -46.98
N VAL A 23 -69.49 -22.23 -46.88
CA VAL A 23 -68.63 -21.11 -46.48
C VAL A 23 -68.14 -21.27 -45.04
N LEU A 24 -68.99 -21.68 -44.10
CA LEU A 24 -68.60 -21.98 -42.73
C LEU A 24 -67.57 -23.15 -42.63
N ILE A 25 -67.77 -24.19 -43.46
CA ILE A 25 -66.80 -25.31 -43.51
C ILE A 25 -65.44 -24.86 -44.07
N VAL A 26 -65.43 -24.06 -45.15
CA VAL A 26 -64.19 -23.53 -45.74
C VAL A 26 -63.44 -22.59 -44.77
N VAL A 27 -64.18 -21.70 -44.07
CA VAL A 27 -63.63 -20.82 -43.06
C VAL A 27 -63.09 -21.64 -41.85
N GLY A 28 -63.80 -22.72 -41.46
CA GLY A 28 -63.38 -23.63 -40.41
C GLY A 28 -62.10 -24.37 -40.79
N VAL A 29 -61.95 -24.82 -42.04
CA VAL A 29 -60.75 -25.48 -42.56
C VAL A 29 -59.54 -24.49 -42.63
N ILE A 30 -59.83 -23.25 -43.10
CA ILE A 30 -58.78 -22.20 -43.13
C ILE A 30 -58.31 -21.84 -41.71
N LEU A 31 -59.27 -21.70 -40.74
CA LEU A 31 -58.92 -21.45 -39.33
C LEU A 31 -58.17 -22.62 -38.72
N LEU A 32 -58.53 -23.84 -39.00
CA LEU A 32 -57.84 -25.05 -38.55
C LEU A 32 -56.43 -25.13 -39.16
N GLY A 33 -56.30 -24.83 -40.46
CA GLY A 33 -54.99 -24.75 -41.15
C GLY A 33 -54.08 -23.67 -40.57
N LEU A 34 -54.67 -22.48 -40.26
CA LEU A 34 -53.94 -21.42 -39.56
C LEU A 34 -53.51 -21.80 -38.10
N LEU A 35 -54.39 -22.54 -37.40
CA LEU A 35 -54.18 -23.00 -36.06
C LEU A 35 -53.05 -24.11 -36.02
N VAL A 36 -53.08 -25.02 -36.98
CA VAL A 36 -52.04 -26.05 -37.19
C VAL A 36 -50.74 -25.40 -37.63
N SER A 37 -50.75 -24.42 -38.55
CA SER A 37 -49.56 -23.66 -38.96
C SER A 37 -48.93 -22.91 -37.79
N ARG A 38 -49.74 -22.40 -36.85
CA ARG A 38 -49.26 -21.73 -35.64
C ARG A 38 -48.70 -22.69 -34.60
N CYS A 39 -49.24 -23.93 -34.53
CA CYS A 39 -48.69 -24.99 -33.67
C CYS A 39 -47.42 -25.65 -34.20
N PHE A 40 -47.25 -25.72 -35.54
CA PHE A 40 -46.04 -26.24 -36.19
C PHE A 40 -45.03 -25.15 -36.56
N GLY A 41 -45.28 -23.86 -36.29
CA GLY A 41 -44.30 -22.79 -36.40
C GLY A 41 -43.20 -23.03 -35.35
N GLY A 42 -42.06 -23.56 -35.81
CA GLY A 42 -40.95 -23.93 -34.96
C GLY A 42 -40.56 -22.81 -34.01
N LYS A 43 -40.43 -23.14 -32.72
CA LYS A 43 -39.83 -22.27 -31.69
C LYS A 43 -38.47 -21.83 -32.23
N LYS A 44 -38.31 -20.57 -32.62
CA LYS A 44 -36.99 -19.96 -32.83
C LYS A 44 -36.24 -20.13 -31.51
N GLY A 45 -35.26 -21.02 -31.50
CA GLY A 45 -34.41 -21.21 -30.34
C GLY A 45 -33.81 -19.86 -29.93
N ALA A 46 -33.68 -19.64 -28.65
CA ALA A 46 -33.04 -18.45 -28.14
C ALA A 46 -31.66 -18.33 -28.78
N ASP A 47 -31.35 -17.18 -29.40
CA ASP A 47 -30.02 -16.90 -29.92
C ASP A 47 -29.07 -16.65 -28.76
N TYR A 48 -27.99 -17.43 -28.72
CA TYR A 48 -26.94 -17.33 -27.69
C TYR A 48 -25.72 -16.64 -28.25
N ALA A 49 -25.17 -15.69 -27.50
CA ALA A 49 -23.84 -15.18 -27.75
C ALA A 49 -22.82 -16.27 -27.38
N THR A 50 -21.98 -16.63 -28.35
CA THR A 50 -20.95 -17.67 -28.14
C THR A 50 -19.57 -17.12 -28.40
N GLN A 51 -18.57 -17.65 -27.70
CA GLN A 51 -17.18 -17.39 -27.93
C GLN A 51 -16.42 -18.72 -27.95
N ALA A 52 -15.44 -18.87 -28.83
CA ALA A 52 -14.62 -20.07 -28.89
C ALA A 52 -13.75 -20.21 -27.63
N ALA A 53 -13.62 -21.44 -27.14
CA ALA A 53 -12.61 -21.77 -26.15
C ALA A 53 -11.31 -22.06 -26.91
N ASP A 54 -10.35 -21.15 -26.85
CA ASP A 54 -9.10 -21.24 -27.59
C ASP A 54 -7.89 -21.39 -26.64
N ARG A 55 -6.79 -21.92 -27.18
CA ARG A 55 -5.53 -21.94 -26.45
C ARG A 55 -4.83 -20.60 -26.60
N GLY A 56 -4.29 -20.11 -25.48
CA GLY A 56 -3.58 -18.86 -25.45
C GLY A 56 -2.71 -18.71 -24.22
N ASP A 57 -1.98 -17.61 -24.18
CA ASP A 57 -1.15 -17.27 -23.04
C ASP A 57 -1.99 -16.55 -21.98
N LEU A 58 -1.88 -16.99 -20.74
CA LEU A 58 -2.55 -16.38 -19.59
C LEU A 58 -1.51 -15.73 -18.68
N THR A 59 -1.56 -14.42 -18.60
CA THR A 59 -0.83 -13.66 -17.57
C THR A 59 -1.80 -13.24 -16.48
N VAL A 60 -1.48 -13.62 -15.26
CA VAL A 60 -2.22 -13.19 -14.07
C VAL A 60 -1.40 -12.14 -13.36
N SER A 61 -1.96 -10.96 -13.19
CA SER A 61 -1.33 -9.85 -12.49
C SER A 61 -2.17 -9.40 -11.31
N VAL A 62 -1.47 -8.98 -10.27
CA VAL A 62 -2.05 -8.34 -9.08
C VAL A 62 -1.70 -6.87 -9.15
N SER A 63 -2.70 -6.02 -9.05
CA SER A 63 -2.52 -4.56 -9.04
C SER A 63 -2.42 -4.06 -7.62
N ALA A 64 -1.37 -3.30 -7.33
CA ALA A 64 -1.10 -2.74 -6.01
C ALA A 64 -0.67 -1.28 -6.14
N THR A 65 -1.14 -0.44 -5.22
CA THR A 65 -0.77 0.98 -5.17
C THR A 65 0.31 1.22 -4.14
N GLY A 66 1.20 2.18 -4.41
CA GLY A 66 2.30 2.46 -3.52
C GLY A 66 2.93 3.82 -3.72
N LYS A 67 4.05 4.03 -3.03
CA LYS A 67 4.84 5.27 -3.10
C LYS A 67 6.29 4.96 -3.41
N LEU A 68 6.87 5.81 -4.24
CA LEU A 68 8.30 5.79 -4.53
C LEU A 68 9.09 6.39 -3.37
N ALA A 69 10.11 5.67 -2.92
CA ALA A 69 11.04 6.10 -1.88
C ALA A 69 12.49 5.87 -2.35
N PRO A 70 13.46 6.61 -1.84
CA PRO A 70 14.86 6.28 -2.07
C PRO A 70 15.22 4.96 -1.38
N THR A 71 16.18 4.23 -1.94
CA THR A 71 16.63 2.95 -1.33
C THR A 71 17.23 3.17 0.04
N THR A 72 18.04 4.24 0.19
CA THR A 72 18.67 4.63 1.45
C THR A 72 18.30 6.07 1.77
N GLN A 73 17.70 6.27 2.93
CA GLN A 73 17.31 7.56 3.45
C GLN A 73 17.87 7.72 4.86
N VAL A 74 18.54 8.83 5.15
CA VAL A 74 19.11 9.14 6.46
C VAL A 74 18.45 10.40 7.01
N THR A 75 17.91 10.28 8.21
CA THR A 75 17.38 11.42 8.97
C THR A 75 18.47 11.98 9.85
N VAL A 76 18.75 13.27 9.71
CA VAL A 76 19.74 14.00 10.51
C VAL A 76 19.00 14.85 11.53
N GLY A 77 19.26 14.59 12.81
CA GLY A 77 18.71 15.35 13.94
C GLY A 77 19.78 16.07 14.73
N SER A 78 19.39 16.87 15.72
CA SER A 78 20.29 17.51 16.66
C SER A 78 20.54 16.63 17.88
N GLN A 79 21.81 16.54 18.31
CA GLN A 79 22.20 15.93 19.59
C GLN A 79 22.31 16.97 20.73
N LEU A 80 22.25 18.26 20.39
CA LEU A 80 22.33 19.36 21.32
C LEU A 80 21.08 20.22 21.23
N SER A 81 20.64 20.73 22.36
CA SER A 81 19.61 21.76 22.44
C SER A 81 20.25 23.13 22.31
N GLY A 82 19.64 24.02 21.54
CA GLY A 82 20.13 25.37 21.37
C GLY A 82 19.46 26.11 20.22
N LEU A 83 19.85 27.36 20.01
CA LEU A 83 19.39 28.21 18.92
C LEU A 83 20.15 27.87 17.63
N VAL A 84 19.44 27.65 16.53
CA VAL A 84 20.06 27.49 15.22
C VAL A 84 20.45 28.86 14.68
N THR A 85 21.74 29.15 14.60
CA THR A 85 22.25 30.45 14.15
C THR A 85 22.28 30.55 12.64
N LYS A 86 22.62 29.46 11.96
CA LYS A 86 22.74 29.43 10.50
C LYS A 86 22.40 28.07 9.95
N VAL A 87 21.66 28.07 8.84
CA VAL A 87 21.46 26.89 7.98
C VAL A 87 22.28 27.14 6.70
N VAL A 88 23.08 26.18 6.30
CA VAL A 88 24.09 26.31 5.23
C VAL A 88 23.59 25.70 3.92
N VAL A 89 22.64 24.76 3.99
CA VAL A 89 22.13 24.02 2.84
C VAL A 89 20.63 24.13 2.77
N ASP A 90 20.09 24.03 1.56
CA ASP A 90 18.65 24.04 1.32
C ASP A 90 18.17 22.73 0.68
N VAL A 91 16.84 22.63 0.47
CA VAL A 91 16.21 21.47 -0.18
C VAL A 91 16.72 21.37 -1.63
N ASN A 92 16.97 20.14 -2.08
CA ASN A 92 17.58 19.76 -3.36
C ASN A 92 19.09 20.03 -3.49
N ASP A 93 19.76 20.54 -2.45
CA ASP A 93 21.22 20.68 -2.48
C ASP A 93 21.91 19.31 -2.39
N ARG A 94 23.02 19.18 -3.12
CA ARG A 94 23.91 18.02 -2.99
C ARG A 94 24.88 18.27 -1.85
N VAL A 95 24.99 17.27 -0.99
CA VAL A 95 25.87 17.32 0.18
C VAL A 95 26.83 16.13 0.18
N THR A 96 28.01 16.36 0.77
CA THR A 96 29.01 15.32 0.98
C THR A 96 29.10 14.94 2.46
N ALA A 97 29.56 13.73 2.74
CA ALA A 97 29.79 13.28 4.11
C ALA A 97 30.73 14.23 4.85
N GLY A 98 30.35 14.66 6.06
CA GLY A 98 31.09 15.63 6.88
C GLY A 98 30.79 17.10 6.55
N GLN A 99 30.06 17.41 5.48
CA GLN A 99 29.69 18.79 5.13
C GLN A 99 28.77 19.39 6.20
N PRO A 100 29.01 20.64 6.66
CA PRO A 100 28.13 21.32 7.60
C PRO A 100 26.78 21.61 6.96
N LEU A 101 25.68 21.28 7.65
CA LEU A 101 24.31 21.53 7.24
C LEU A 101 23.71 22.70 8.00
N ALA A 102 23.91 22.73 9.32
CA ALA A 102 23.43 23.80 10.20
C ALA A 102 24.39 24.00 11.38
N LEU A 103 24.36 25.19 11.95
CA LEU A 103 25.13 25.57 13.12
C LEU A 103 24.17 25.93 14.26
N ILE A 104 24.41 25.31 15.41
CA ILE A 104 23.77 25.67 16.68
C ILE A 104 24.71 26.64 17.40
N ASP A 105 24.16 27.59 18.15
CA ASP A 105 24.93 28.55 18.92
C ASP A 105 25.86 27.84 19.94
N PRO A 106 27.19 27.96 19.81
CA PRO A 106 28.14 27.32 20.70
C PRO A 106 28.49 28.21 21.92
N GLN A 107 27.92 29.41 22.09
CA GLN A 107 28.39 30.42 23.01
C GLN A 107 28.52 29.90 24.46
N GLN A 108 27.51 29.19 24.95
CA GLN A 108 27.54 28.61 26.30
C GLN A 108 28.68 27.57 26.47
N ILE A 109 28.89 26.75 25.42
CA ILE A 109 29.93 25.73 25.44
C ILE A 109 31.33 26.38 25.33
N ASP A 110 31.47 27.43 24.54
CA ASP A 110 32.72 28.19 24.39
C ASP A 110 33.10 28.86 25.71
N ASP A 111 32.15 29.42 26.46
CA ASP A 111 32.41 29.98 27.77
C ASP A 111 32.79 28.93 28.80
N GLN A 112 32.15 27.73 28.75
CA GLN A 112 32.58 26.59 29.59
C GLN A 112 34.01 26.13 29.24
N ILE A 113 34.38 26.10 27.95
CA ILE A 113 35.73 25.77 27.52
C ILE A 113 36.73 26.77 28.09
N LYS A 114 36.48 28.10 28.03
CA LYS A 114 37.34 29.12 28.63
C LYS A 114 37.48 28.94 30.13
N GLN A 115 36.42 28.65 30.86
CA GLN A 115 36.47 28.36 32.30
C GLN A 115 37.32 27.14 32.61
N GLN A 116 37.19 26.05 31.83
CA GLN A 116 37.99 24.85 32.01
C GLN A 116 39.48 25.08 31.68
N GLN A 117 39.79 25.92 30.69
CA GLN A 117 41.17 26.30 30.36
C GLN A 117 41.79 27.08 31.52
N ALA A 118 41.06 28.01 32.15
CA ALA A 118 41.54 28.72 33.34
C ALA A 118 41.78 27.76 34.52
N GLN A 119 40.90 26.77 34.72
CA GLN A 119 41.09 25.75 35.75
C GLN A 119 42.33 24.88 35.52
N ILE A 120 42.60 24.51 34.26
CA ILE A 120 43.85 23.80 33.90
C ILE A 120 45.06 24.65 34.22
N ALA A 121 45.06 25.97 33.91
CA ALA A 121 46.16 26.86 34.23
C ALA A 121 46.41 26.94 35.74
N ALA A 122 45.34 27.00 36.57
CA ALA A 122 45.47 26.97 38.02
C ALA A 122 46.04 25.63 38.52
N ASN A 123 45.58 24.50 38.01
CA ASN A 123 46.10 23.20 38.37
C ASN A 123 47.58 23.01 37.93
N VAL A 124 47.97 23.54 36.78
CA VAL A 124 49.39 23.57 36.33
C VAL A 124 50.26 24.38 37.29
N ALA A 125 49.79 25.53 37.79
CA ALA A 125 50.50 26.28 38.81
C ALA A 125 50.68 25.48 40.11
N GLN A 126 49.66 24.67 40.51
CA GLN A 126 49.81 23.75 41.67
C GLN A 126 50.86 22.66 41.40
N VAL A 127 50.96 22.12 40.18
CA VAL A 127 51.99 21.18 39.80
C VAL A 127 53.38 21.82 39.97
N ASN A 128 53.59 23.06 39.48
CA ASN A 128 54.80 23.79 39.57
C ASN A 128 55.19 24.01 41.05
N GLN A 129 54.26 24.39 41.92
CA GLN A 129 54.45 24.52 43.35
C GLN A 129 54.87 23.19 43.99
N ALA A 130 54.11 22.10 43.67
CA ALA A 130 54.48 20.78 44.23
C ALA A 130 55.87 20.28 43.76
N GLN A 131 56.24 20.59 42.52
CA GLN A 131 57.52 20.28 41.95
C GLN A 131 58.65 21.06 42.68
N ALA A 132 58.44 22.35 43.03
CA ALA A 132 59.36 23.12 43.81
C ALA A 132 59.56 22.50 45.21
N THR A 133 58.48 22.03 45.88
CA THR A 133 58.52 21.33 47.16
C THR A 133 59.26 19.99 47.02
N VAL A 134 59.15 19.27 45.94
CA VAL A 134 59.89 18.05 45.63
C VAL A 134 61.40 18.38 45.52
N ALA A 135 61.78 19.46 44.82
CA ALA A 135 63.13 19.90 44.64
C ALA A 135 63.75 20.30 45.99
N GLU A 136 63.02 21.03 46.83
CA GLU A 136 63.44 21.39 48.20
C GLU A 136 63.68 20.14 49.06
N SER A 137 62.67 19.26 49.18
CA SER A 137 62.73 18.04 49.98
C SER A 137 63.93 17.12 49.52
N ARG A 138 64.15 17.05 48.20
CA ARG A 138 65.25 16.31 47.60
C ARG A 138 66.56 16.89 47.98
N ALA A 139 66.78 18.21 47.94
CA ALA A 139 68.01 18.87 48.32
C ALA A 139 68.26 18.68 49.83
N GLN A 140 67.23 18.76 50.67
CA GLN A 140 67.31 18.51 52.10
C GLN A 140 67.75 17.06 52.39
N LEU A 141 67.13 16.07 51.72
CA LEU A 141 67.48 14.67 51.87
C LEU A 141 68.97 14.41 51.43
N ALA A 142 69.36 14.95 50.27
CA ALA A 142 70.73 14.81 49.77
C ALA A 142 71.78 15.37 50.76
N ARG A 143 71.47 16.52 51.37
CA ARG A 143 72.29 17.10 52.40
C ARG A 143 72.42 16.20 53.64
N LEU A 144 71.30 15.65 54.13
CA LEU A 144 71.28 14.72 55.26
C LEU A 144 72.09 13.43 54.95
N GLU A 145 71.95 12.88 53.75
CA GLU A 145 72.73 11.69 53.33
C GLU A 145 74.16 11.95 53.13
N GLU A 146 74.55 13.15 52.69
CA GLU A 146 75.99 13.56 52.60
C GLU A 146 76.62 13.71 53.97
N VAL A 147 75.98 14.40 54.93
CA VAL A 147 76.42 14.53 56.30
C VAL A 147 76.55 13.17 56.98
N TYR A 148 75.61 12.26 56.74
CA TYR A 148 75.65 10.90 57.29
C TYR A 148 76.86 10.11 56.77
N LYS A 149 77.18 10.25 55.50
CA LYS A 149 78.37 9.63 54.87
C LYS A 149 79.72 10.20 55.47
N LEU A 150 79.80 11.54 55.57
CA LEU A 150 81.00 12.21 56.05
C LEU A 150 81.26 11.94 57.56
N SER A 151 80.18 11.74 58.36
CA SER A 151 80.27 11.42 59.78
C SER A 151 80.50 9.95 60.08
N GLY A 152 80.62 9.10 59.10
CA GLY A 152 80.81 7.64 59.30
C GLY A 152 79.56 7.01 59.94
N GLY A 153 78.35 7.55 59.67
CA GLY A 153 77.08 7.02 60.16
C GLY A 153 76.67 7.48 61.58
N ARG A 154 77.33 8.46 62.15
CA ARG A 154 77.06 8.94 63.52
C ARG A 154 76.08 10.10 63.61
N VAL A 155 75.99 10.95 62.58
CA VAL A 155 75.10 12.10 62.47
C VAL A 155 74.68 12.25 61.03
N PRO A 156 73.37 12.56 60.72
CA PRO A 156 72.18 12.65 61.59
C PRO A 156 71.75 11.29 62.14
N SER A 157 70.81 11.28 63.08
CA SER A 157 70.19 10.05 63.58
C SER A 157 69.46 9.26 62.49
N GLY A 158 69.42 7.93 62.61
CA GLY A 158 68.65 7.10 61.64
C GLY A 158 67.19 7.51 61.49
N THR A 159 66.58 7.99 62.57
CA THR A 159 65.20 8.53 62.57
C THR A 159 65.07 9.81 61.73
N GLU A 160 66.06 10.70 61.84
CA GLU A 160 66.10 11.97 61.10
C GLU A 160 66.29 11.73 59.57
N LEU A 161 67.16 10.78 59.23
CA LEU A 161 67.37 10.35 57.84
C LEU A 161 66.02 9.70 57.26
N GLN A 162 65.37 8.87 58.08
CA GLN A 162 64.14 8.25 57.70
C GLN A 162 63.01 9.28 57.52
N THR A 163 62.93 10.30 58.37
CA THR A 163 61.98 11.43 58.23
C THR A 163 62.28 12.19 56.95
N GLY A 164 63.54 12.53 56.64
CA GLY A 164 63.85 13.20 55.36
C GLY A 164 63.46 12.38 54.12
N ARG A 165 63.58 11.06 54.16
CA ARG A 165 63.13 10.18 53.10
C ARG A 165 61.61 10.17 53.00
N ALA A 166 60.87 10.10 54.11
CA ALA A 166 59.43 10.16 54.15
C ALA A 166 58.89 11.50 53.63
N ASP A 167 59.57 12.61 53.98
CA ASP A 167 59.17 13.95 53.48
C ASP A 167 59.38 14.05 51.99
N TYR A 168 60.46 13.57 51.43
CA TYR A 168 60.67 13.51 49.98
C TYR A 168 59.57 12.64 49.29
N GLN A 169 59.33 11.45 49.86
CA GLN A 169 58.26 10.60 49.30
C GLN A 169 56.85 11.25 49.32
N ARG A 170 56.55 11.98 50.43
CA ARG A 170 55.30 12.75 50.54
C ARG A 170 55.22 13.87 49.50
N ALA A 171 56.29 14.59 49.27
CA ALA A 171 56.39 15.63 48.26
C ALA A 171 56.20 15.07 46.83
N VAL A 172 56.86 13.91 46.54
CA VAL A 172 56.70 13.22 45.27
C VAL A 172 55.24 12.76 45.07
N ALA A 173 54.62 12.22 46.12
CA ALA A 173 53.19 11.82 46.04
C ALA A 173 52.26 13.01 45.83
N ALA A 174 52.52 14.15 46.49
CA ALA A 174 51.80 15.39 46.30
C ALA A 174 51.91 15.92 44.85
N ALA A 175 53.10 15.88 44.26
CA ALA A 175 53.33 16.26 42.87
C ALA A 175 52.57 15.34 41.90
N LYS A 176 52.60 14.03 42.16
CA LYS A 176 51.76 13.09 41.35
C LYS A 176 50.24 13.37 41.46
N THR A 177 49.76 13.69 42.64
CA THR A 177 48.36 14.09 42.85
C THR A 177 48.01 15.36 42.07
N ALA A 178 48.87 16.38 42.14
CA ALA A 178 48.68 17.61 41.34
C ALA A 178 48.68 17.33 39.82
N GLN A 179 49.58 16.45 39.35
CA GLN A 179 49.58 16.02 37.93
C GLN A 179 48.29 15.28 37.55
N ALA A 180 47.77 14.41 38.42
CA ALA A 180 46.51 13.71 38.20
C ALA A 180 45.35 14.72 38.09
N ASN A 181 45.35 15.78 38.91
CA ASN A 181 44.32 16.85 38.81
C ASN A 181 44.37 17.60 37.47
N VAL A 182 45.54 17.85 36.91
CA VAL A 182 45.70 18.41 35.56
C VAL A 182 45.15 17.44 34.49
N ALA A 183 45.44 16.15 34.62
CA ALA A 183 44.90 15.15 33.69
C ALA A 183 43.39 15.09 33.75
N ALA A 184 42.79 15.11 34.93
CA ALA A 184 41.32 15.16 35.11
C ALA A 184 40.69 16.42 34.48
N ALA A 185 41.28 17.60 34.72
CA ALA A 185 40.82 18.86 34.14
C ALA A 185 40.95 18.87 32.61
N ARG A 186 42.01 18.27 32.03
CA ARG A 186 42.12 18.09 30.57
C ARG A 186 41.09 17.18 29.99
N ALA A 187 40.68 16.12 30.69
CA ALA A 187 39.62 15.23 30.26
C ALA A 187 38.26 15.97 30.18
N LEU A 188 37.96 16.82 31.16
CA LEU A 188 36.75 17.66 31.14
C LEU A 188 36.79 18.66 29.96
N LEU A 189 37.95 19.29 29.69
CA LEU A 189 38.08 20.15 28.53
C LEU A 189 37.83 19.40 27.21
N ALA A 190 38.38 18.21 27.05
CA ALA A 190 38.17 17.38 25.87
C ALA A 190 36.67 17.01 25.67
N GLN A 191 35.95 16.75 26.78
CA GLN A 191 34.52 16.53 26.74
C GLN A 191 33.76 17.75 26.19
N SER A 192 34.07 18.96 26.69
CA SER A 192 33.42 20.20 26.23
C SER A 192 33.78 20.52 24.77
N GLN A 193 35.02 20.26 24.36
CA GLN A 193 35.43 20.40 22.96
C GLN A 193 34.65 19.43 22.04
N THR A 194 34.36 18.20 22.47
CA THR A 194 33.56 17.26 21.76
C THR A 194 32.11 17.74 21.65
N GLN A 195 31.57 18.33 22.72
CA GLN A 195 30.22 18.94 22.69
C GLN A 195 30.18 20.12 21.70
N ARG A 196 31.22 20.98 21.70
CA ARG A 196 31.36 22.06 20.73
C ARG A 196 31.39 21.55 19.28
N ALA A 197 32.11 20.47 19.01
CA ALA A 197 32.15 19.87 17.69
C ALA A 197 30.78 19.39 17.22
N ARG A 198 29.90 18.96 18.15
CA ARG A 198 28.50 18.56 17.88
C ARG A 198 27.56 19.72 17.66
N SER A 199 27.97 20.98 17.97
CA SER A 199 27.14 22.16 17.62
C SER A 199 27.07 22.42 16.12
N VAL A 200 28.00 21.85 15.34
CA VAL A 200 27.95 21.85 13.88
C VAL A 200 27.29 20.55 13.43
N ILE A 201 26.07 20.64 12.93
CA ILE A 201 25.33 19.51 12.37
C ILE A 201 25.91 19.21 10.99
N ARG A 202 26.36 17.95 10.79
CA ARG A 202 27.02 17.52 9.56
C ARG A 202 26.26 16.37 8.91
N SER A 203 26.38 16.29 7.58
CA SER A 203 25.87 15.14 6.84
C SER A 203 26.67 13.88 7.15
N PRO A 204 26.03 12.76 7.52
CA PRO A 204 26.71 11.49 7.69
C PRO A 204 27.03 10.77 6.37
N VAL A 205 26.36 11.15 5.28
CA VAL A 205 26.42 10.50 3.96
C VAL A 205 26.55 11.51 2.83
N ASN A 206 26.96 11.04 1.66
CA ASN A 206 26.87 11.81 0.42
C ASN A 206 25.45 11.64 -0.13
N GLY A 207 24.83 12.71 -0.60
CA GLY A 207 23.48 12.60 -1.11
C GLY A 207 22.84 13.93 -1.48
N VAL A 208 21.50 13.93 -1.53
CA VAL A 208 20.69 15.10 -1.82
C VAL A 208 19.72 15.36 -0.66
N VAL A 209 19.59 16.60 -0.23
CA VAL A 209 18.65 17.00 0.82
C VAL A 209 17.23 16.94 0.27
N LEU A 210 16.41 16.04 0.81
CA LEU A 210 15.00 15.91 0.43
C LEU A 210 14.08 16.84 1.19
N ALA A 211 14.36 17.07 2.47
CA ALA A 211 13.56 17.93 3.32
C ALA A 211 14.44 18.64 4.34
N ARG A 212 14.08 19.88 4.64
CA ARG A 212 14.63 20.73 5.70
C ARG A 212 13.49 21.13 6.62
N GLN A 213 13.61 20.79 7.90
CA GLN A 213 12.60 21.05 8.94
C GLN A 213 13.13 22.02 10.02
N VAL A 214 14.13 22.81 9.69
CA VAL A 214 14.75 23.74 10.60
C VAL A 214 15.03 25.06 9.89
N ASP A 215 14.73 26.18 10.56
CA ASP A 215 15.01 27.53 10.08
C ASP A 215 16.04 28.25 10.97
N PRO A 216 16.80 29.20 10.41
CA PRO A 216 17.65 30.07 11.21
C PRO A 216 16.82 30.85 12.23
N GLY A 217 17.29 30.92 13.47
CA GLY A 217 16.55 31.53 14.59
C GLY A 217 15.61 30.61 15.34
N GLN A 218 15.47 29.34 14.90
CA GLN A 218 14.65 28.36 15.60
C GLN A 218 15.42 27.70 16.74
N THR A 219 14.79 27.52 17.90
CA THR A 219 15.35 26.74 19.01
C THR A 219 14.99 25.28 18.86
N VAL A 220 15.98 24.42 18.89
CA VAL A 220 15.85 22.96 18.89
C VAL A 220 16.08 22.39 20.27
N ALA A 221 15.24 21.45 20.70
CA ALA A 221 15.35 20.77 21.98
C ALA A 221 15.55 19.25 21.74
N ALA A 222 16.64 18.71 22.22
CA ALA A 222 17.03 17.31 22.04
C ALA A 222 16.79 16.43 23.27
N SER A 223 15.97 16.90 24.25
CA SER A 223 15.87 16.27 25.56
C SER A 223 14.97 15.04 25.64
N PHE A 224 13.88 14.97 24.86
CA PHE A 224 12.93 13.84 24.89
C PHE A 224 12.73 13.17 23.53
N ASN A 225 12.70 13.94 22.49
CA ASN A 225 12.65 13.43 21.11
C ASN A 225 13.70 14.20 20.31
N THR A 226 14.55 13.47 19.59
CA THR A 226 15.48 14.10 18.65
C THR A 226 14.69 14.60 17.44
N PRO A 227 14.49 15.92 17.28
CA PRO A 227 13.75 16.41 16.12
C PRO A 227 14.55 16.13 14.84
N THR A 228 13.86 15.67 13.81
CA THR A 228 14.45 15.53 12.49
C THR A 228 14.65 16.92 11.90
N LEU A 229 15.89 17.29 11.56
CA LEU A 229 16.20 18.57 10.97
C LEU A 229 16.36 18.49 9.46
N PHE A 230 17.00 17.44 8.98
CA PHE A 230 17.19 17.18 7.56
C PHE A 230 16.90 15.73 7.23
N VAL A 231 16.40 15.52 6.02
CA VAL A 231 16.24 14.20 5.42
C VAL A 231 17.10 14.16 4.16
N ILE A 232 18.03 13.23 4.09
CA ILE A 232 19.01 13.11 3.00
C ILE A 232 18.82 11.76 2.33
N ALA A 233 18.67 11.75 0.99
CA ALA A 233 18.72 10.54 0.19
C ALA A 233 20.14 10.34 -0.33
N GLU A 234 20.67 9.14 -0.16
CA GLU A 234 22.04 8.82 -0.58
C GLU A 234 22.13 8.70 -2.11
N ASP A 235 21.24 7.93 -2.71
CA ASP A 235 21.22 7.70 -4.15
C ASP A 235 19.77 7.73 -4.69
N LEU A 236 19.50 8.66 -5.60
CA LEU A 236 18.22 8.78 -6.30
C LEU A 236 18.19 8.03 -7.62
N SER A 237 19.30 7.44 -8.06
CA SER A 237 19.36 6.61 -9.28
C SER A 237 18.78 5.22 -9.05
N LYS A 238 18.76 4.77 -7.80
CA LYS A 238 18.13 3.53 -7.34
C LYS A 238 17.04 3.86 -6.34
N MET A 239 15.83 3.52 -6.70
CA MET A 239 14.67 3.77 -5.87
C MET A 239 13.98 2.47 -5.52
N LYS A 240 13.16 2.49 -4.50
CA LYS A 240 12.22 1.43 -4.17
C LYS A 240 10.80 1.96 -4.31
N LEU A 241 9.92 1.11 -4.80
CA LEU A 241 8.50 1.35 -4.78
C LEU A 241 7.89 0.47 -3.68
N GLU A 242 7.38 1.10 -2.63
CA GLU A 242 6.69 0.43 -1.53
C GLU A 242 5.22 0.34 -1.88
N VAL A 243 4.73 -0.87 -2.18
CA VAL A 243 3.33 -1.11 -2.53
C VAL A 243 2.59 -1.84 -1.42
N ALA A 244 1.31 -1.52 -1.28
CA ALA A 244 0.39 -2.22 -0.40
C ALA A 244 -0.41 -3.24 -1.20
N ILE A 245 -0.22 -4.53 -0.89
CA ILE A 245 -0.89 -5.66 -1.53
C ILE A 245 -2.04 -6.12 -0.64
N ASP A 246 -3.19 -6.40 -1.22
CA ASP A 246 -4.35 -6.93 -0.49
C ASP A 246 -4.06 -8.33 0.06
N GLU A 247 -4.66 -8.68 1.21
CA GLU A 247 -4.55 -9.99 1.84
C GLU A 247 -4.99 -11.14 0.90
N ALA A 248 -5.99 -10.89 0.05
CA ALA A 248 -6.48 -11.87 -0.90
C ALA A 248 -5.44 -12.27 -1.96
N ASP A 249 -4.51 -11.36 -2.30
CA ASP A 249 -3.58 -11.50 -3.42
C ASP A 249 -2.14 -11.81 -2.97
N VAL A 250 -1.79 -11.52 -1.71
CA VAL A 250 -0.42 -11.67 -1.20
C VAL A 250 0.11 -13.11 -1.30
N GLY A 251 -0.78 -14.10 -1.22
CA GLY A 251 -0.41 -15.53 -1.33
C GLY A 251 0.22 -15.91 -2.69
N GLY A 252 -0.06 -15.13 -3.75
CA GLY A 252 0.51 -15.32 -5.10
C GLY A 252 1.80 -14.57 -5.35
N VAL A 253 2.15 -13.60 -4.49
CA VAL A 253 3.28 -12.70 -4.70
C VAL A 253 4.55 -13.28 -4.07
N LYS A 254 5.63 -13.33 -4.84
CA LYS A 254 6.93 -13.88 -4.42
C LYS A 254 8.08 -12.96 -4.80
N VAL A 255 9.14 -13.01 -4.02
CA VAL A 255 10.39 -12.31 -4.32
C VAL A 255 10.96 -12.78 -5.67
N GLY A 256 11.45 -11.83 -6.47
CA GLY A 256 12.02 -12.08 -7.80
C GLY A 256 11.01 -12.00 -8.95
N GLN A 257 9.71 -11.86 -8.68
CA GLN A 257 8.72 -11.66 -9.75
C GLN A 257 8.90 -10.31 -10.43
N LYS A 258 8.60 -10.28 -11.71
CA LYS A 258 8.61 -9.07 -12.53
C LYS A 258 7.33 -8.29 -12.29
N ALA A 259 7.47 -6.98 -12.25
CA ALA A 259 6.36 -6.06 -12.17
C ALA A 259 6.57 -4.91 -13.16
N SER A 260 5.50 -4.30 -13.60
CA SER A 260 5.51 -3.03 -14.29
C SER A 260 4.70 -2.03 -13.48
N PHE A 261 5.12 -0.78 -13.45
CA PHE A 261 4.34 0.24 -12.76
C PHE A 261 4.18 1.50 -13.58
N THR A 262 3.13 2.21 -13.31
CA THR A 262 2.83 3.53 -13.85
C THR A 262 2.81 4.54 -12.72
N VAL A 263 3.24 5.76 -13.01
CA VAL A 263 3.24 6.87 -12.06
C VAL A 263 2.24 7.90 -12.53
N ASP A 264 1.44 8.45 -11.62
CA ASP A 264 0.41 9.43 -11.96
C ASP A 264 0.99 10.69 -12.61
N ALA A 265 2.24 11.02 -12.30
CA ALA A 265 2.96 12.14 -12.91
C ALA A 265 3.35 11.92 -14.39
N PHE A 266 3.39 10.68 -14.87
CA PHE A 266 3.77 10.33 -16.24
C PHE A 266 2.78 9.35 -16.86
N PRO A 267 1.56 9.80 -17.19
CA PRO A 267 0.54 8.92 -17.76
C PRO A 267 1.02 8.33 -19.09
N GLY A 268 0.81 7.04 -19.26
CA GLY A 268 1.20 6.30 -20.48
C GLY A 268 2.65 5.81 -20.53
N LYS A 269 3.48 6.10 -19.51
CA LYS A 269 4.80 5.49 -19.37
C LYS A 269 4.77 4.37 -18.35
N THR A 270 5.22 3.19 -18.75
CA THR A 270 5.40 2.03 -17.87
C THR A 270 6.88 1.87 -17.55
N PHE A 271 7.18 1.60 -16.29
CA PHE A 271 8.53 1.38 -15.78
C PHE A 271 8.66 -0.05 -15.29
N PRO A 272 9.76 -0.73 -15.63
CA PRO A 272 10.00 -2.07 -15.10
C PRO A 272 10.44 -2.02 -13.64
N ALA A 273 9.99 -2.99 -12.87
CA ALA A 273 10.39 -3.21 -11.49
C ALA A 273 10.52 -4.70 -11.19
N THR A 274 11.21 -5.02 -10.10
CA THR A 274 11.34 -6.41 -9.63
C THR A 274 11.10 -6.43 -8.12
N ILE A 275 10.34 -7.41 -7.65
CA ILE A 275 10.06 -7.58 -6.22
C ILE A 275 11.34 -8.03 -5.52
N THR A 276 11.77 -7.26 -4.53
CA THR A 276 12.95 -7.55 -3.72
C THR A 276 12.57 -8.11 -2.36
N ARG A 277 11.47 -7.65 -1.79
CA ARG A 277 11.00 -8.06 -0.47
C ARG A 277 9.48 -8.04 -0.42
N VAL A 278 8.92 -8.99 0.33
CA VAL A 278 7.52 -9.01 0.73
C VAL A 278 7.50 -9.15 2.23
N ASP A 279 6.87 -8.22 2.92
CA ASP A 279 6.81 -8.23 4.38
C ASP A 279 5.80 -9.27 4.87
N LEU A 280 6.19 -10.02 5.91
CA LEU A 280 5.33 -11.03 6.53
C LEU A 280 4.30 -10.43 7.51
N GLY A 281 4.57 -9.21 7.99
CA GLY A 281 3.67 -8.47 8.87
C GLY A 281 2.71 -7.59 8.08
N SER A 282 1.43 -7.62 8.47
CA SER A 282 0.45 -6.69 7.90
C SER A 282 0.63 -5.27 8.46
N ASN A 283 0.04 -4.29 7.79
CA ASN A 283 -0.03 -2.90 8.26
C ASN A 283 -0.58 -2.76 9.68
N LEU A 284 -1.50 -3.66 10.09
CA LEU A 284 -2.06 -3.70 11.45
C LEU A 284 -1.02 -4.12 12.48
N THR A 285 -0.15 -5.08 12.15
CA THR A 285 0.92 -5.54 13.03
C THR A 285 1.94 -4.43 13.27
N VAL A 286 2.30 -3.68 12.22
CA VAL A 286 3.24 -2.55 12.31
C VAL A 286 2.63 -1.40 13.12
N SER A 287 1.35 -1.08 12.91
CA SER A 287 0.64 -0.04 13.67
C SER A 287 0.54 -0.38 15.16
N ALA A 288 0.24 -1.64 15.50
CA ALA A 288 0.18 -2.11 16.89
C ALA A 288 1.53 -1.98 17.60
N ALA A 289 2.63 -2.28 16.92
CA ALA A 289 3.99 -2.13 17.44
C ALA A 289 4.36 -0.65 17.69
N SER A 290 3.87 0.26 16.86
CA SER A 290 4.12 1.70 16.98
C SER A 290 3.33 2.35 18.13
N THR A 291 2.14 1.82 18.43
CA THR A 291 1.23 2.37 19.46
C THR A 291 1.65 1.96 20.87
N SER A 292 2.39 0.87 21.03
CA SER A 292 2.85 0.39 22.35
C SER A 292 3.87 1.29 23.02
N SER A 293 4.42 2.31 22.34
CA SER A 293 5.38 3.27 22.90
C SER A 293 4.75 4.57 23.42
N SER A 294 3.46 4.78 23.24
CA SER A 294 2.73 5.94 23.78
C SER A 294 1.48 5.46 24.53
N SER A 295 1.66 5.17 25.82
CA SER A 295 0.56 4.96 26.74
C SER A 295 -0.21 6.27 26.92
N THR A 296 -1.40 6.42 26.34
CA THR A 296 -2.58 6.98 27.02
C THR A 296 -3.77 6.97 26.06
N THR A 297 -4.76 6.15 26.41
CA THR A 297 -6.19 6.37 26.28
C THR A 297 -6.73 7.01 24.99
N SER A 298 -7.16 6.17 24.07
CA SER A 298 -8.45 6.32 23.40
C SER A 298 -8.77 5.02 22.64
N ALA A 299 -9.38 4.09 23.32
CA ALA A 299 -10.17 3.05 22.69
C ALA A 299 -11.36 3.74 22.00
N THR A 300 -11.63 3.32 20.80
CA THR A 300 -12.87 3.46 20.04
C THR A 300 -12.68 4.22 18.73
N SER A 301 -12.04 3.56 17.80
CA SER A 301 -12.46 3.63 16.41
C SER A 301 -12.15 2.26 15.77
N THR A 302 -13.10 1.34 15.83
CA THR A 302 -13.22 0.22 14.91
C THR A 302 -13.50 0.79 13.53
N SER A 303 -12.52 1.46 12.93
CA SER A 303 -12.49 1.64 11.49
C SER A 303 -12.18 0.25 10.91
N ASN A 304 -12.98 -0.21 9.95
CA ASN A 304 -12.67 -1.36 9.10
C ASN A 304 -11.35 -1.04 8.36
N GLN A 305 -10.23 -1.23 9.06
CA GLN A 305 -8.92 -1.00 8.49
C GLN A 305 -8.63 -2.19 7.57
N VAL A 306 -8.50 -1.93 6.28
CA VAL A 306 -8.18 -2.94 5.29
C VAL A 306 -6.81 -3.52 5.60
N VAL A 307 -6.73 -4.84 5.68
CA VAL A 307 -5.48 -5.55 5.89
C VAL A 307 -4.69 -5.54 4.60
N SER A 308 -3.48 -5.02 4.64
CA SER A 308 -2.56 -5.02 3.50
C SER A 308 -1.16 -5.42 3.93
N TYR A 309 -0.40 -5.97 2.99
CA TYR A 309 0.99 -6.38 3.19
C TYR A 309 1.89 -5.50 2.34
N ALA A 310 2.98 -5.02 2.93
CA ALA A 310 3.93 -4.20 2.19
C ALA A 310 4.87 -5.08 1.35
N ALA A 311 5.12 -4.63 0.12
CA ALA A 311 6.17 -5.21 -0.71
C ALA A 311 7.05 -4.10 -1.30
N ASP A 312 8.35 -4.35 -1.31
CA ASP A 312 9.35 -3.46 -1.88
C ASP A 312 9.75 -3.95 -3.28
N LEU A 313 9.63 -3.08 -4.25
CA LEU A 313 10.08 -3.32 -5.62
C LEU A 313 11.27 -2.41 -5.93
N THR A 314 12.34 -2.97 -6.46
CA THR A 314 13.50 -2.19 -6.91
C THR A 314 13.22 -1.57 -8.28
N VAL A 315 13.52 -0.28 -8.37
CA VAL A 315 13.29 0.57 -9.54
C VAL A 315 14.59 1.28 -9.92
N ALA A 316 14.98 1.19 -11.20
CA ALA A 316 16.08 1.97 -11.73
C ALA A 316 15.57 3.34 -12.21
N ASN A 317 16.25 4.41 -11.78
CA ASN A 317 15.93 5.80 -12.14
C ASN A 317 17.16 6.55 -12.70
N PRO A 318 17.74 6.11 -13.85
CA PRO A 318 18.96 6.71 -14.38
C PRO A 318 18.78 8.16 -14.83
N THR A 319 17.57 8.52 -15.23
CA THR A 319 17.23 9.87 -15.72
C THR A 319 16.77 10.83 -14.61
N LEU A 320 16.70 10.36 -13.36
CA LEU A 320 16.22 11.12 -12.19
C LEU A 320 14.82 11.76 -12.40
N GLN A 321 14.00 11.18 -13.29
CA GLN A 321 12.63 11.65 -13.53
C GLN A 321 11.68 11.25 -12.40
N LEU A 322 11.92 10.09 -11.81
CA LEU A 322 11.15 9.60 -10.68
C LEU A 322 11.63 10.31 -9.41
N ARG A 323 10.68 10.88 -8.67
CA ARG A 323 10.97 11.60 -7.42
C ARG A 323 10.40 10.83 -6.21
N PRO A 324 11.07 10.89 -5.06
CA PRO A 324 10.52 10.36 -3.81
C PRO A 324 9.16 10.97 -3.50
N GLY A 325 8.25 10.14 -2.98
CA GLY A 325 6.89 10.55 -2.64
C GLY A 325 5.86 10.46 -3.78
N MET A 326 6.27 10.16 -5.02
CA MET A 326 5.33 9.94 -6.13
C MET A 326 4.49 8.68 -5.87
N THR A 327 3.19 8.79 -6.14
CA THR A 327 2.25 7.67 -6.13
C THR A 327 2.39 6.88 -7.43
N ALA A 328 2.36 5.57 -7.32
CA ALA A 328 2.46 4.66 -8.45
C ALA A 328 1.50 3.47 -8.27
N THR A 329 1.01 2.97 -9.40
CA THR A 329 0.26 1.72 -9.47
C THR A 329 1.13 0.67 -10.14
N ALA A 330 1.36 -0.43 -9.44
CA ALA A 330 2.19 -1.55 -9.92
C ALA A 330 1.31 -2.75 -10.25
N ASP A 331 1.56 -3.34 -11.42
CA ASP A 331 1.00 -4.60 -11.86
C ASP A 331 2.08 -5.69 -11.73
N ILE A 332 1.90 -6.55 -10.74
CA ILE A 332 2.83 -7.63 -10.39
C ILE A 332 2.40 -8.89 -11.13
N ILE A 333 3.27 -9.48 -11.93
CA ILE A 333 3.00 -10.72 -12.65
C ILE A 333 3.20 -11.89 -11.68
N THR A 334 2.08 -12.47 -11.23
CA THR A 334 2.10 -13.59 -10.27
C THR A 334 2.20 -14.94 -10.97
N SER A 335 1.62 -15.09 -12.16
CA SER A 335 1.67 -16.32 -12.95
C SER A 335 1.66 -16.00 -14.43
N GLU A 336 2.54 -16.67 -15.18
CA GLU A 336 2.58 -16.64 -16.64
C GLU A 336 2.49 -18.07 -17.13
N LYS A 337 1.43 -18.40 -17.87
CA LYS A 337 1.20 -19.74 -18.43
C LYS A 337 1.02 -19.62 -19.93
N LYS A 338 1.72 -20.45 -20.66
CA LYS A 338 1.67 -20.47 -22.13
C LYS A 338 0.85 -21.66 -22.63
N ASP A 339 0.14 -21.45 -23.74
CA ASP A 339 -0.64 -22.48 -24.45
C ASP A 339 -1.66 -23.21 -23.55
N VAL A 340 -2.35 -22.49 -22.68
CA VAL A 340 -3.42 -23.04 -21.82
C VAL A 340 -4.78 -22.84 -22.47
N LEU A 341 -5.72 -23.76 -22.19
CA LEU A 341 -7.09 -23.62 -22.67
C LEU A 341 -7.82 -22.54 -21.85
N LEU A 342 -8.35 -21.54 -22.53
CA LEU A 342 -8.98 -20.36 -21.95
C LEU A 342 -10.48 -20.33 -22.23
N VAL A 343 -11.23 -19.93 -21.20
CA VAL A 343 -12.67 -19.71 -21.29
C VAL A 343 -13.01 -18.31 -20.76
N PRO A 344 -13.84 -17.53 -21.45
CA PRO A 344 -14.27 -16.23 -20.97
C PRO A 344 -15.05 -16.36 -19.68
N ASN A 345 -14.76 -15.48 -18.70
CA ASN A 345 -15.45 -15.49 -17.40
C ASN A 345 -16.96 -15.26 -17.51
N ALA A 346 -17.42 -14.63 -18.59
CA ALA A 346 -18.85 -14.50 -18.90
C ALA A 346 -19.53 -15.86 -19.06
N ALA A 347 -18.83 -16.85 -19.65
CA ALA A 347 -19.39 -18.21 -19.81
C ALA A 347 -19.51 -18.98 -18.49
N LEU A 348 -18.64 -18.71 -17.51
CA LEU A 348 -18.69 -19.31 -16.17
C LEU A 348 -19.89 -18.77 -15.34
N ARG A 349 -20.33 -17.56 -15.66
CA ARG A 349 -21.46 -16.92 -14.97
C ARG A 349 -22.80 -17.18 -15.66
N PHE A 350 -22.78 -17.65 -16.92
CA PHE A 350 -23.99 -17.91 -17.68
C PHE A 350 -24.76 -19.10 -17.10
N LYS A 351 -26.06 -18.90 -16.87
CA LYS A 351 -27.02 -19.95 -16.54
C LYS A 351 -28.18 -19.82 -17.52
N PRO A 352 -28.46 -20.87 -18.32
CA PRO A 352 -29.62 -20.82 -19.21
C PRO A 352 -30.87 -20.63 -18.35
N SER A 353 -31.70 -19.66 -18.70
CA SER A 353 -33.03 -19.56 -18.13
C SER A 353 -33.82 -20.79 -18.61
N SER A 354 -33.96 -21.78 -17.73
CA SER A 354 -34.86 -22.90 -17.97
C SER A 354 -36.28 -22.32 -18.11
N GLY A 355 -36.76 -22.21 -19.33
CA GLY A 355 -38.10 -21.75 -19.66
C GLY A 355 -39.21 -22.74 -19.27
N ASN A 356 -39.09 -23.36 -18.10
CA ASN A 356 -40.15 -24.13 -17.43
C ASN A 356 -40.51 -23.46 -16.10
N ALA A 357 -40.83 -22.17 -16.14
CA ALA A 357 -41.75 -21.66 -15.15
C ALA A 357 -43.12 -22.20 -15.59
N SER A 358 -43.59 -23.24 -14.92
CA SER A 358 -44.90 -23.82 -15.05
C SER A 358 -45.96 -22.73 -15.17
N GLN A 359 -46.50 -22.55 -16.40
CA GLN A 359 -47.83 -22.02 -16.61
C GLN A 359 -48.83 -23.00 -15.98
N ASN A 360 -48.97 -22.98 -14.69
CA ASN A 360 -50.07 -23.50 -13.94
C ASN A 360 -50.30 -22.63 -12.70
N ASP A 361 -50.50 -21.34 -12.94
CA ASP A 361 -51.22 -20.51 -11.99
C ASP A 361 -52.63 -20.29 -12.54
N GLY A 362 -53.47 -21.29 -12.34
CA GLY A 362 -54.90 -21.09 -12.30
C GLY A 362 -55.24 -20.07 -11.23
N ILE A 363 -56.35 -19.36 -11.42
CA ILE A 363 -56.87 -18.21 -10.65
C ILE A 363 -56.90 -18.43 -9.10
N ALA A 364 -56.50 -19.59 -8.59
CA ALA A 364 -56.48 -19.95 -7.17
C ALA A 364 -55.17 -19.59 -6.46
N GLY A 365 -54.10 -19.16 -7.18
CA GLY A 365 -52.77 -18.89 -6.58
C GLY A 365 -52.55 -17.45 -6.07
N SER A 366 -53.49 -16.52 -6.32
CA SER A 366 -53.34 -15.11 -5.98
C SER A 366 -53.67 -14.75 -4.51
N LEU A 367 -54.12 -15.71 -3.71
CA LEU A 367 -54.61 -15.48 -2.34
C LEU A 367 -53.67 -15.94 -1.23
N THR A 368 -52.51 -16.52 -1.55
CA THR A 368 -51.53 -16.86 -0.53
C THR A 368 -50.32 -15.94 -0.60
N MET A 369 -50.15 -15.09 0.39
CA MET A 369 -48.92 -14.31 0.60
C MET A 369 -47.72 -15.25 0.68
N ARG A 370 -47.03 -15.41 -0.44
CA ARG A 370 -45.76 -16.14 -0.52
C ARG A 370 -44.68 -15.27 0.10
N ARG A 371 -44.26 -15.59 1.30
CA ARG A 371 -43.03 -15.03 1.87
C ARG A 371 -41.88 -15.18 0.85
N PRO A 372 -41.17 -14.11 0.54
CA PRO A 372 -39.98 -14.24 -0.29
C PRO A 372 -38.98 -15.09 0.48
N ARG A 373 -38.77 -16.32 0.05
CA ARG A 373 -37.68 -17.17 0.50
C ARG A 373 -36.42 -16.57 -0.11
N GLY A 374 -35.74 -15.75 0.69
CA GLY A 374 -34.43 -15.22 0.36
C GLY A 374 -33.47 -16.38 0.14
N GLY A 375 -33.36 -16.83 -1.10
CA GLY A 375 -32.29 -17.66 -1.54
C GLY A 375 -31.02 -16.78 -1.53
N ASN A 376 -30.17 -16.96 -0.53
CA ASN A 376 -28.78 -16.52 -0.58
C ASN A 376 -28.19 -17.15 -1.86
N GLN A 377 -28.23 -16.42 -2.95
CA GLN A 377 -27.35 -16.70 -4.09
C GLN A 377 -25.93 -16.39 -3.61
N ARG A 378 -25.29 -17.40 -2.98
CA ARG A 378 -23.84 -17.39 -2.85
C ARG A 378 -23.32 -17.21 -4.27
N GLN A 379 -22.80 -16.04 -4.56
CA GLN A 379 -21.93 -15.83 -5.71
C GLN A 379 -20.85 -16.89 -5.58
N ALA A 380 -20.82 -17.82 -6.52
CA ALA A 380 -19.76 -18.82 -6.57
C ALA A 380 -18.47 -18.03 -6.76
N THR A 381 -17.68 -17.95 -5.71
CA THR A 381 -16.31 -17.43 -5.77
C THR A 381 -15.59 -18.31 -6.78
N LEU A 382 -15.07 -17.69 -7.85
CA LEU A 382 -14.22 -18.33 -8.86
C LEU A 382 -12.89 -18.70 -8.17
N GLY A 383 -12.90 -19.74 -7.34
CA GLY A 383 -11.72 -20.26 -6.67
C GLY A 383 -10.94 -21.19 -7.59
N ARG A 384 -9.61 -21.15 -7.53
CA ARG A 384 -8.72 -22.09 -8.20
C ARG A 384 -9.06 -23.54 -7.76
N GLY A 385 -9.23 -24.45 -8.73
CA GLY A 385 -9.63 -25.83 -8.48
C GLY A 385 -11.13 -26.06 -8.29
N ALA A 386 -11.98 -25.03 -8.47
CA ALA A 386 -13.41 -25.19 -8.38
C ALA A 386 -13.98 -25.90 -9.61
N THR A 387 -14.89 -26.87 -9.41
CA THR A 387 -15.63 -27.48 -10.53
C THR A 387 -16.79 -26.57 -10.89
N GLN A 388 -16.83 -26.13 -12.15
CA GLN A 388 -17.85 -25.24 -12.70
C GLN A 388 -18.51 -25.86 -13.92
N THR A 389 -19.79 -25.52 -14.15
CA THR A 389 -20.51 -25.96 -15.35
C THR A 389 -20.52 -24.83 -16.36
N VAL A 390 -19.98 -25.10 -17.54
CA VAL A 390 -20.03 -24.19 -18.70
C VAL A 390 -20.98 -24.77 -19.73
N TYR A 391 -21.72 -23.92 -20.39
CA TYR A 391 -22.67 -24.32 -21.43
C TYR A 391 -22.05 -24.12 -22.80
N VAL A 392 -22.01 -25.22 -23.58
CA VAL A 392 -21.51 -25.23 -24.95
C VAL A 392 -22.70 -25.30 -25.89
N LYS A 393 -22.62 -24.62 -27.02
CA LYS A 393 -23.67 -24.70 -28.07
C LYS A 393 -23.59 -26.07 -28.76
N GLY A 394 -24.56 -26.93 -28.50
CA GLY A 394 -24.71 -28.24 -29.20
C GLY A 394 -25.04 -28.08 -30.68
N ALA A 395 -24.93 -29.19 -31.44
CA ALA A 395 -25.32 -29.23 -32.85
C ALA A 395 -26.80 -28.82 -33.10
N ASP A 396 -27.65 -29.05 -32.10
CA ASP A 396 -29.06 -28.68 -32.10
C ASP A 396 -29.35 -27.23 -31.68
N GLY A 397 -28.28 -26.41 -31.49
CA GLY A 397 -28.40 -25.05 -30.99
C GLY A 397 -28.79 -24.92 -29.51
N GLN A 398 -28.96 -26.05 -28.79
CA GLN A 398 -29.32 -26.09 -27.39
C GLN A 398 -28.08 -26.03 -26.49
N PRO A 399 -28.13 -25.39 -25.30
CA PRO A 399 -27.04 -25.34 -24.35
C PRO A 399 -26.80 -26.71 -23.71
N GLN A 400 -25.62 -27.30 -23.94
CA GLN A 400 -25.20 -28.55 -23.32
C GLN A 400 -24.26 -28.23 -22.13
N PRO A 401 -24.58 -28.73 -20.92
CA PRO A 401 -23.70 -28.53 -19.75
C PRO A 401 -22.44 -29.36 -19.85
N VAL A 402 -21.28 -28.74 -19.71
CA VAL A 402 -19.97 -29.38 -19.63
C VAL A 402 -19.33 -28.98 -18.30
N GLN A 403 -18.93 -29.97 -17.50
CA GLN A 403 -18.20 -29.71 -16.26
C GLN A 403 -16.72 -29.50 -16.57
N ILE A 404 -16.17 -28.45 -16.00
CA ILE A 404 -14.76 -28.10 -16.10
C ILE A 404 -14.21 -27.76 -14.72
N THR A 405 -12.91 -28.00 -14.53
CA THR A 405 -12.17 -27.54 -13.35
C THR A 405 -11.44 -26.26 -13.73
N THR A 406 -11.70 -25.19 -13.00
CA THR A 406 -11.10 -23.88 -13.26
C THR A 406 -9.73 -23.76 -12.62
N GLY A 407 -8.79 -23.14 -13.32
CA GLY A 407 -7.46 -22.78 -12.87
C GLY A 407 -7.36 -21.31 -12.49
N ASP A 408 -6.25 -20.66 -12.93
CA ASP A 408 -6.00 -19.26 -12.70
C ASP A 408 -6.87 -18.37 -13.61
N THR A 409 -7.16 -17.16 -13.17
CA THR A 409 -7.97 -16.19 -13.93
C THR A 409 -7.29 -14.82 -13.93
N ASN A 410 -7.41 -14.09 -15.03
CA ASN A 410 -6.98 -12.69 -15.14
C ASN A 410 -8.17 -11.70 -15.05
N GLY A 411 -9.35 -12.16 -14.61
CA GLY A 411 -10.56 -11.33 -14.55
C GLY A 411 -11.39 -11.34 -15.83
N GLN A 412 -10.82 -11.60 -17.00
CA GLN A 412 -11.51 -11.71 -18.27
C GLN A 412 -11.62 -13.17 -18.76
N MET A 413 -10.51 -13.89 -18.67
CA MET A 413 -10.37 -15.27 -19.10
C MET A 413 -9.97 -16.15 -17.92
N THR A 414 -10.43 -17.38 -17.89
CA THR A 414 -10.06 -18.38 -16.88
C THR A 414 -9.48 -19.62 -17.56
N GLU A 415 -8.40 -20.12 -17.00
CA GLU A 415 -7.77 -21.38 -17.40
C GLU A 415 -8.67 -22.57 -17.09
N VAL A 416 -8.71 -23.54 -17.97
CA VAL A 416 -9.34 -24.84 -17.77
C VAL A 416 -8.27 -25.90 -17.53
N LEU A 417 -8.22 -26.43 -16.31
CA LEU A 417 -7.26 -27.46 -15.92
C LEU A 417 -7.66 -28.87 -16.41
N SER A 418 -8.96 -29.15 -16.33
CA SER A 418 -9.52 -30.46 -16.74
C SER A 418 -11.00 -30.33 -17.06
N GLY A 419 -11.54 -31.23 -17.89
CA GLY A 419 -12.95 -31.26 -18.25
C GLY A 419 -13.21 -31.75 -19.67
N GLY A 420 -14.47 -31.79 -20.05
CA GLY A 420 -14.90 -32.23 -21.39
C GLY A 420 -14.77 -31.16 -22.48
N LEU A 421 -14.17 -29.99 -22.20
CA LEU A 421 -14.03 -28.89 -23.14
C LEU A 421 -12.80 -29.09 -24.04
N LYS A 422 -12.98 -28.98 -25.36
CA LYS A 422 -11.90 -29.06 -26.36
C LYS A 422 -11.67 -27.70 -26.99
N PRO A 423 -10.44 -27.39 -27.46
CA PRO A 423 -10.18 -26.18 -28.23
C PRO A 423 -11.12 -26.07 -29.43
N GLY A 424 -11.63 -24.87 -29.70
CA GLY A 424 -12.58 -24.58 -30.80
C GLY A 424 -14.05 -24.79 -30.44
N MET A 425 -14.40 -25.34 -29.28
CA MET A 425 -15.80 -25.45 -28.85
C MET A 425 -16.38 -24.06 -28.52
N GLN A 426 -17.62 -23.82 -29.00
CA GLN A 426 -18.33 -22.56 -28.78
C GLN A 426 -19.00 -22.56 -27.42
N VAL A 427 -18.42 -21.80 -26.46
CA VAL A 427 -19.02 -21.62 -25.13
C VAL A 427 -20.01 -20.46 -25.13
N ILE A 428 -21.14 -20.62 -24.45
CA ILE A 428 -22.18 -19.63 -24.39
C ILE A 428 -21.82 -18.60 -23.31
N THR A 429 -21.69 -17.33 -23.72
CA THR A 429 -21.36 -16.21 -22.84
C THR A 429 -22.58 -15.40 -22.42
N GLY A 430 -23.71 -15.51 -23.17
CA GLY A 430 -24.93 -14.77 -22.88
C GLY A 430 -26.10 -15.22 -23.74
N GLN A 431 -27.29 -14.80 -23.40
CA GLN A 431 -28.50 -14.96 -24.21
C GLN A 431 -28.80 -13.62 -24.87
N LEU A 432 -28.82 -13.61 -26.21
CA LEU A 432 -29.31 -12.46 -26.94
C LEU A 432 -30.81 -12.34 -26.69
N ALA A 433 -31.28 -11.23 -26.15
CA ALA A 433 -32.71 -10.93 -26.08
C ALA A 433 -33.23 -10.89 -27.51
N GLY A 434 -34.04 -11.87 -27.88
CA GLY A 434 -34.67 -11.89 -29.20
C GLY A 434 -35.33 -10.55 -29.44
N GLY A 435 -34.91 -9.85 -30.51
CA GLY A 435 -35.44 -8.56 -30.85
C GLY A 435 -36.94 -8.66 -31.07
N ASP A 436 -37.69 -8.28 -30.07
CA ASP A 436 -39.09 -7.91 -30.24
C ASP A 436 -39.12 -6.54 -30.92
N SER A 437 -39.04 -6.56 -32.24
CA SER A 437 -39.40 -5.42 -33.08
C SER A 437 -40.91 -5.23 -33.03
N GLY A 438 -41.42 -4.95 -31.86
CA GLY A 438 -42.77 -4.47 -31.63
C GLY A 438 -42.90 -3.02 -32.05
N SER A 439 -43.30 -2.91 -33.32
CA SER A 439 -43.99 -1.78 -33.91
C SER A 439 -44.94 -1.09 -32.95
N GLY A 440 -44.88 0.20 -32.93
CA GLY A 440 -46.12 0.94 -32.99
C GLY A 440 -46.56 1.61 -31.70
N GLY A 441 -46.83 2.82 -31.86
CA GLY A 441 -47.86 3.47 -31.10
C GLY A 441 -47.48 4.79 -30.48
N GLY A 442 -47.61 5.79 -31.27
CA GLY A 442 -47.67 7.18 -30.83
C GLY A 442 -48.71 7.41 -29.75
N GLY A 443 -48.39 8.27 -28.84
CA GLY A 443 -49.31 8.78 -27.84
C GLY A 443 -48.82 10.12 -27.34
N ARG A 444 -49.34 11.13 -27.93
CA ARG A 444 -49.25 12.55 -27.58
C ARG A 444 -49.75 12.83 -26.18
N SER A 445 -49.43 14.02 -25.73
CA SER A 445 -50.08 14.84 -24.70
C SER A 445 -49.39 14.80 -23.34
N GLY A 446 -49.06 15.86 -22.74
CA GLY A 446 -49.49 17.24 -22.78
C GLY A 446 -48.89 17.88 -21.54
N GLY A 447 -48.48 19.10 -21.68
CA GLY A 447 -47.83 19.90 -20.68
C GLY A 447 -48.68 20.21 -19.46
N ARG A 448 -47.98 20.62 -18.41
CA ARG A 448 -48.47 21.72 -17.56
C ARG A 448 -47.35 22.34 -16.73
N ARG A 449 -47.30 23.63 -16.88
CA ARG A 449 -46.55 24.63 -16.11
C ARG A 449 -47.03 24.67 -14.65
N GLY A 450 -46.12 25.12 -13.79
CA GLY A 450 -46.40 25.67 -12.48
C GLY A 450 -45.08 25.81 -11.76
N ALA A 451 -44.38 26.90 -11.72
CA ALA A 451 -44.53 28.25 -11.20
C ALA A 451 -44.70 28.30 -9.68
N GLY A 452 -43.71 28.98 -9.04
CA GLY A 452 -43.86 29.60 -7.74
C GLY A 452 -43.17 28.84 -6.63
N GLY A 453 -42.25 29.44 -5.90
CA GLY A 453 -42.07 30.58 -5.10
C GLY A 453 -40.91 30.29 -4.18
N ALA A 454 -39.85 31.07 -4.07
CA ALA A 454 -39.64 32.27 -3.28
C ALA A 454 -39.76 32.06 -1.75
N GLY A 455 -38.67 32.42 -1.09
CA GLY A 455 -38.57 32.65 0.35
C GLY A 455 -37.40 31.89 0.97
N GLY A 456 -36.32 32.40 1.48
CA GLY A 456 -36.09 33.67 2.15
C GLY A 456 -35.60 33.36 3.55
N GLY A 457 -34.51 33.99 3.96
CA GLY A 457 -34.18 34.20 5.36
C GLY A 457 -33.09 33.29 5.94
N GLN A 458 -31.89 33.70 6.16
CA GLN A 458 -31.32 34.71 7.04
C GLN A 458 -30.71 34.12 8.32
N ARG A 459 -29.40 34.43 8.53
CA ARG A 459 -28.64 34.63 9.80
C ARG A 459 -28.44 33.42 10.69
N GLY A 460 -27.32 33.18 11.28
CA GLY A 460 -26.22 34.00 11.76
C GLY A 460 -25.39 33.18 12.76
N GLN A 461 -24.20 33.65 12.96
CA GLN A 461 -23.12 33.36 13.90
C GLN A 461 -22.17 32.27 13.53
#